data_5625d88803467b3e649c04787128fa18
#
_entry.id   5625d88803467b3e649c04787128fa18
#
_cell.length_a   1.000
_cell.length_b   1.000
_cell.length_c   1.000
_cell.angle_alpha   90.00
_cell.angle_beta   90.00
_cell.angle_gamma   90.00
#
_symmetry.space_group_name_H-M   'P 1'
#
loop_
_entity.id
_entity.type
_entity.pdbx_description
1 polymer ?
#
loop_
_entity_poly.entity_id
_entity_poly.type
_entity_poly.pdbx_seq_one_letter_code
_entity_poly.pdbx_strand_id
1 'polypeptide(L)'
;METKIKPKRITDFKNDLVFKFMLSDLNDSRCYYLLKVIIEGITGIKCQELFVLNSEVNPEHLSDKDMVLDVRVKTDEGKLIDIEMQNSALTKEVHYRFQIYGARMMDHQVNRGDILYSENIHEVYTILFVNDIDRDNLLLIDTYMPRNQLVHIRKNNLLTHHNVYLPFIDAVVREKGLKNLSRIELAIYTLYHGITDDIIALNSEVVTMMKEKMSYRE
;
A
#
# COMPACT_ATOMS: atom_id res chain seq x y z
N MET A 1 27.65 25.10 -28.53
CA MET A 1 27.38 24.87 -27.10
C MET A 1 26.16 23.97 -26.97
N GLU A 2 26.39 22.68 -26.83
CA GLU A 2 25.29 21.72 -26.58
C GLU A 2 24.81 21.89 -25.15
N THR A 3 23.61 22.39 -24.98
CA THR A 3 22.91 22.42 -23.71
C THR A 3 22.59 20.97 -23.33
N LYS A 4 23.40 20.35 -22.47
CA LYS A 4 23.06 19.08 -21.82
C LYS A 4 21.79 19.32 -21.03
N ILE A 5 20.65 18.82 -21.57
CA ILE A 5 19.39 18.73 -20.85
C ILE A 5 19.64 17.77 -19.68
N LYS A 6 19.74 18.31 -18.46
CA LYS A 6 19.77 17.48 -17.26
C LYS A 6 18.46 16.68 -17.23
N PRO A 7 18.51 15.36 -17.07
CA PRO A 7 17.29 14.58 -16.96
C PRO A 7 16.47 15.12 -15.79
N LYS A 8 15.19 15.36 -16.05
CA LYS A 8 14.25 15.82 -15.02
C LYS A 8 14.17 14.73 -13.95
N ARG A 9 14.58 15.02 -12.72
CA ARG A 9 14.46 14.07 -11.59
C ARG A 9 13.00 13.68 -11.45
N ILE A 10 12.70 12.38 -11.51
CA ILE A 10 11.39 11.86 -11.15
C ILE A 10 11.38 11.85 -9.62
N THR A 11 10.79 12.88 -9.03
CA THR A 11 10.64 13.03 -7.57
C THR A 11 9.21 12.79 -7.10
N ASP A 12 8.32 12.42 -8.02
CA ASP A 12 6.92 12.12 -7.70
C ASP A 12 6.79 10.68 -7.22
N PHE A 13 6.61 10.51 -5.93
CA PHE A 13 6.41 9.20 -5.29
C PHE A 13 5.10 8.51 -5.69
N LYS A 14 4.16 9.23 -6.28
CA LYS A 14 2.91 8.67 -6.82
C LYS A 14 3.09 8.04 -8.20
N ASN A 15 4.27 8.16 -8.80
CA ASN A 15 4.59 7.45 -10.03
C ASN A 15 4.81 5.96 -9.72
N ASP A 16 4.15 5.08 -10.48
CA ASP A 16 4.15 3.63 -10.25
C ASP A 16 5.56 3.03 -10.17
N LEU A 17 6.48 3.48 -11.05
CA LEU A 17 7.87 2.99 -11.04
C LEU A 17 8.62 3.43 -9.78
N VAL A 18 8.38 4.66 -9.31
CA VAL A 18 8.98 5.18 -8.08
C VAL A 18 8.40 4.46 -6.87
N PHE A 19 7.10 4.27 -6.84
CA PHE A 19 6.40 3.56 -5.76
C PHE A 19 6.92 2.12 -5.63
N LYS A 20 6.96 1.37 -6.73
CA LYS A 20 7.54 0.02 -6.76
C LYS A 20 9.00 0.00 -6.32
N PHE A 21 9.82 0.92 -6.83
CA PHE A 21 11.22 1.03 -6.43
C PHE A 21 11.41 1.26 -4.93
N MET A 22 10.49 2.01 -4.30
CA MET A 22 10.54 2.30 -2.87
C MET A 22 10.21 1.10 -2.00
N LEU A 23 9.44 0.11 -2.50
CA LEU A 23 8.81 -0.90 -1.67
C LEU A 23 9.12 -2.36 -2.06
N SER A 24 9.67 -2.64 -3.25
CA SER A 24 9.73 -4.01 -3.77
C SER A 24 11.03 -4.77 -3.49
N ASP A 25 12.08 -4.12 -2.99
CA ASP A 25 13.38 -4.76 -2.73
C ASP A 25 13.60 -5.02 -1.24
N LEU A 26 13.32 -6.23 -0.76
CA LEU A 26 13.51 -6.61 0.65
C LEU A 26 14.98 -6.80 1.07
N ASN A 27 15.91 -6.88 0.12
CA ASN A 27 17.34 -6.88 0.44
C ASN A 27 17.83 -5.47 0.81
N ASP A 28 17.05 -4.44 0.47
CA ASP A 28 17.29 -3.08 0.90
C ASP A 28 16.56 -2.82 2.22
N SER A 29 17.31 -2.63 3.29
CA SER A 29 16.75 -2.37 4.63
C SER A 29 15.80 -1.18 4.69
N ARG A 30 15.96 -0.19 3.79
CA ARG A 30 15.07 0.97 3.67
C ARG A 30 13.71 0.59 3.11
N CYS A 31 13.67 -0.25 2.06
CA CYS A 31 12.43 -0.78 1.51
C CYS A 31 11.70 -1.62 2.56
N TYR A 32 12.42 -2.51 3.23
CA TYR A 32 11.88 -3.35 4.29
C TYR A 32 11.25 -2.50 5.42
N TYR A 33 11.96 -1.48 5.88
CA TYR A 33 11.48 -0.57 6.90
C TYR A 33 10.20 0.16 6.47
N LEU A 34 10.19 0.71 5.25
CA LEU A 34 9.05 1.44 4.71
C LEU A 34 7.83 0.53 4.55
N LEU A 35 8.01 -0.70 4.06
CA LEU A 35 6.94 -1.71 4.00
C LEU A 35 6.36 -1.99 5.38
N LYS A 36 7.21 -2.19 6.40
CA LYS A 36 6.71 -2.39 7.78
C LYS A 36 5.93 -1.19 8.28
N VAL A 37 6.41 0.04 8.07
CA VAL A 37 5.69 1.25 8.48
C VAL A 37 4.31 1.32 7.83
N ILE A 38 4.22 1.02 6.54
CA ILE A 38 2.95 1.04 5.79
C ILE A 38 2.02 -0.06 6.31
N ILE A 39 2.47 -1.30 6.33
CA ILE A 39 1.64 -2.45 6.70
C ILE A 39 1.17 -2.31 8.15
N GLU A 40 2.09 -2.14 9.09
CA GLU A 40 1.74 -2.04 10.51
C GLU A 40 0.90 -0.80 10.82
N GLY A 41 1.19 0.33 10.16
CA GLY A 41 0.49 1.60 10.40
C GLY A 41 -0.93 1.63 9.85
N ILE A 42 -1.21 0.89 8.77
CA ILE A 42 -2.53 0.88 8.12
C ILE A 42 -3.38 -0.28 8.62
N THR A 43 -2.81 -1.49 8.66
CA THR A 43 -3.56 -2.70 8.99
C THR A 43 -3.61 -3.02 10.48
N GLY A 44 -2.67 -2.47 11.27
CA GLY A 44 -2.47 -2.83 12.67
C GLY A 44 -1.78 -4.18 12.90
N ILE A 45 -1.46 -4.93 11.84
CA ILE A 45 -0.76 -6.22 11.91
C ILE A 45 0.69 -5.96 12.33
N LYS A 46 1.18 -6.75 13.29
CA LYS A 46 2.60 -6.76 13.65
C LYS A 46 3.30 -7.85 12.85
N CYS A 47 4.33 -7.46 12.11
CA CYS A 47 5.07 -8.37 11.25
C CYS A 47 6.48 -8.57 11.82
N GLN A 48 6.90 -9.82 12.02
CA GLN A 48 8.29 -10.13 12.34
C GLN A 48 9.11 -10.15 11.05
N GLU A 49 8.64 -10.91 10.05
CA GLU A 49 9.26 -11.02 8.74
C GLU A 49 8.25 -10.71 7.62
N LEU A 50 8.77 -10.22 6.51
CA LEU A 50 8.02 -9.92 5.29
C LEU A 50 8.71 -10.56 4.09
N PHE A 51 7.92 -11.11 3.17
CA PHE A 51 8.39 -11.71 1.93
C PHE A 51 7.68 -11.04 0.75
N VAL A 52 8.43 -10.41 -0.16
CA VAL A 52 7.87 -9.91 -1.42
C VAL A 52 7.63 -11.10 -2.34
N LEU A 53 6.43 -11.21 -2.85
CA LEU A 53 6.02 -12.23 -3.81
C LEU A 53 6.09 -11.67 -5.24
N ASN A 54 6.05 -12.59 -6.23
CA ASN A 54 5.87 -12.17 -7.61
C ASN A 54 4.57 -11.32 -7.72
N SER A 55 4.67 -10.18 -8.39
CA SER A 55 3.53 -9.28 -8.63
C SER A 55 2.50 -9.86 -9.61
N GLU A 56 2.88 -10.86 -10.41
CA GLU A 56 1.97 -11.52 -11.33
C GLU A 56 1.17 -12.60 -10.60
N VAL A 57 -0.15 -12.55 -10.74
CA VAL A 57 -1.06 -13.61 -10.33
C VAL A 57 -1.51 -14.32 -11.60
N ASN A 58 -1.02 -15.55 -11.79
CA ASN A 58 -1.31 -16.33 -12.98
C ASN A 58 -2.81 -16.57 -13.13
N PRO A 59 -3.38 -16.37 -14.33
CA PRO A 59 -4.77 -16.71 -14.59
C PRO A 59 -4.98 -18.24 -14.53
N GLU A 60 -6.07 -18.69 -13.95
CA GLU A 60 -6.42 -20.12 -13.95
C GLU A 60 -6.85 -20.64 -15.32
N HIS A 61 -7.37 -19.75 -16.15
CA HIS A 61 -7.81 -20.05 -17.52
C HIS A 61 -7.17 -19.06 -18.51
N LEU A 62 -6.90 -19.54 -19.74
CA LEU A 62 -6.36 -18.72 -20.84
C LEU A 62 -7.22 -17.51 -21.21
N SER A 63 -8.50 -17.52 -20.81
CA SER A 63 -9.43 -16.41 -21.03
C SER A 63 -9.43 -15.37 -19.92
N ASP A 64 -8.75 -15.64 -18.80
CA ASP A 64 -8.73 -14.73 -17.67
C ASP A 64 -7.83 -13.54 -17.96
N LYS A 65 -8.23 -12.38 -17.46
CA LYS A 65 -7.39 -11.18 -17.56
C LYS A 65 -6.21 -11.33 -16.62
N ASP A 66 -5.00 -11.11 -17.14
CA ASP A 66 -3.78 -11.03 -16.34
C ASP A 66 -3.93 -9.99 -15.24
N MET A 67 -3.50 -10.35 -14.05
CA MET A 67 -3.50 -9.46 -12.90
C MET A 67 -2.04 -9.19 -12.50
N VAL A 68 -1.63 -7.94 -12.62
CA VAL A 68 -0.33 -7.47 -12.17
C VAL A 68 -0.56 -6.53 -11.01
N LEU A 69 -0.02 -6.89 -9.85
CA LEU A 69 -0.08 -6.11 -8.61
C LEU A 69 1.16 -5.23 -8.49
N ASP A 70 1.04 -4.08 -7.81
CA ASP A 70 2.20 -3.20 -7.65
C ASP A 70 3.23 -3.79 -6.68
N VAL A 71 2.83 -4.07 -5.45
CA VAL A 71 3.68 -4.70 -4.44
C VAL A 71 2.88 -5.74 -3.67
N ARG A 72 3.26 -7.01 -3.82
CA ARG A 72 2.61 -8.13 -3.15
C ARG A 72 3.52 -8.71 -2.06
N VAL A 73 3.00 -8.80 -0.85
CA VAL A 73 3.78 -9.21 0.33
C VAL A 73 3.08 -10.35 1.06
N LYS A 74 3.88 -11.26 1.62
CA LYS A 74 3.43 -12.28 2.58
C LYS A 74 4.11 -12.03 3.93
N THR A 75 3.35 -12.11 5.01
CA THR A 75 3.91 -12.05 6.38
C THR A 75 4.40 -13.41 6.85
N ASP A 76 5.15 -13.44 7.93
CA ASP A 76 5.56 -14.66 8.66
C ASP A 76 4.37 -15.52 9.10
N GLU A 77 3.21 -14.92 9.40
CA GLU A 77 1.96 -15.63 9.71
C GLU A 77 1.18 -16.10 8.46
N GLY A 78 1.73 -15.92 7.26
CA GLY A 78 1.11 -16.34 6.01
C GLY A 78 0.10 -15.36 5.41
N LYS A 79 -0.21 -14.22 6.07
CA LYS A 79 -1.15 -13.21 5.57
C LYS A 79 -0.64 -12.60 4.28
N LEU A 80 -1.53 -12.40 3.31
CA LEU A 80 -1.22 -11.81 2.01
C LEU A 80 -1.63 -10.34 2.00
N ILE A 81 -0.75 -9.49 1.51
CA ILE A 81 -0.97 -8.04 1.45
C ILE A 81 -0.64 -7.56 0.04
N ASP A 82 -1.59 -6.86 -0.56
CA ASP A 82 -1.44 -6.15 -1.83
C ASP A 82 -1.41 -4.66 -1.58
N ILE A 83 -0.40 -3.98 -2.10
CA ILE A 83 -0.21 -2.54 -1.92
C ILE A 83 -0.12 -1.89 -3.30
N GLU A 84 -1.06 -1.00 -3.58
CA GLU A 84 -1.26 -0.39 -4.90
C GLU A 84 -1.26 1.14 -4.83
N MET A 85 -0.79 1.78 -5.90
CA MET A 85 -0.85 3.22 -6.09
C MET A 85 -1.81 3.58 -7.23
N GLN A 86 -2.90 4.28 -6.91
CA GLN A 86 -3.85 4.80 -7.87
C GLN A 86 -3.68 6.31 -8.02
N ASN A 87 -2.95 6.72 -9.06
CA ASN A 87 -2.64 8.14 -9.30
C ASN A 87 -3.70 8.87 -10.15
N SER A 88 -4.82 8.23 -10.43
CA SER A 88 -5.97 8.80 -11.15
C SER A 88 -7.23 8.73 -10.30
N ALA A 89 -8.30 9.35 -10.79
CA ALA A 89 -9.59 9.39 -10.09
C ALA A 89 -10.09 8.00 -9.65
N LEU A 90 -10.68 7.96 -8.47
CA LEU A 90 -11.27 6.75 -7.89
C LEU A 90 -12.64 6.49 -8.54
N THR A 91 -12.62 5.80 -9.67
CA THR A 91 -13.82 5.44 -10.41
C THR A 91 -14.44 4.15 -9.87
N LYS A 92 -15.71 3.89 -10.23
CA LYS A 92 -16.40 2.64 -9.93
C LYS A 92 -15.61 1.40 -10.42
N GLU A 93 -14.98 1.50 -11.59
CA GLU A 93 -14.16 0.43 -12.17
C GLU A 93 -12.91 0.15 -11.32
N VAL A 94 -12.29 1.17 -10.77
CA VAL A 94 -11.17 1.04 -9.83
C VAL A 94 -11.61 0.29 -8.57
N HIS A 95 -12.75 0.68 -7.97
CA HIS A 95 -13.31 -0.02 -6.80
C HIS A 95 -13.58 -1.50 -7.07
N TYR A 96 -14.15 -1.83 -8.24
CA TYR A 96 -14.41 -3.22 -8.60
C TYR A 96 -13.13 -4.01 -8.82
N ARG A 97 -12.14 -3.40 -9.49
CA ARG A 97 -10.84 -4.04 -9.73
C ARG A 97 -10.18 -4.49 -8.43
N PHE A 98 -10.11 -3.62 -7.42
CA PHE A 98 -9.47 -3.94 -6.15
C PHE A 98 -10.23 -5.00 -5.34
N GLN A 99 -11.55 -5.00 -5.37
CA GLN A 99 -12.34 -6.07 -4.77
C GLN A 99 -12.05 -7.42 -5.45
N ILE A 100 -11.95 -7.43 -6.78
CA ILE A 100 -11.60 -8.64 -7.55
C ILE A 100 -10.18 -9.09 -7.22
N TYR A 101 -9.21 -8.18 -7.08
CA TYR A 101 -7.83 -8.51 -6.72
C TYR A 101 -7.77 -9.22 -5.36
N GLY A 102 -8.40 -8.65 -4.35
CA GLY A 102 -8.47 -9.27 -3.02
C GLY A 102 -9.15 -10.64 -3.05
N ALA A 103 -10.26 -10.78 -3.79
CA ALA A 103 -10.97 -12.04 -3.93
C ALA A 103 -10.11 -13.12 -4.61
N ARG A 104 -9.40 -12.77 -5.69
CA ARG A 104 -8.47 -13.69 -6.38
C ARG A 104 -7.31 -14.11 -5.49
N MET A 105 -6.71 -13.19 -4.75
CA MET A 105 -5.64 -13.53 -3.80
C MET A 105 -6.12 -14.52 -2.73
N MET A 106 -7.39 -14.44 -2.33
CA MET A 106 -8.00 -15.39 -1.41
C MET A 106 -8.24 -16.74 -2.08
N ASP A 107 -8.81 -16.75 -3.28
CA ASP A 107 -9.14 -17.95 -4.05
C ASP A 107 -7.89 -18.76 -4.42
N HIS A 108 -6.80 -18.09 -4.83
CA HIS A 108 -5.52 -18.73 -5.16
C HIS A 108 -4.81 -19.45 -3.99
N GLN A 109 -5.32 -19.34 -2.78
CA GLN A 109 -4.82 -20.10 -1.65
C GLN A 109 -5.46 -21.49 -1.55
N VAL A 110 -6.55 -21.74 -2.30
CA VAL A 110 -7.32 -22.98 -2.27
C VAL A 110 -6.82 -23.91 -3.36
N ASN A 111 -6.52 -25.14 -3.00
CA ASN A 111 -6.16 -26.18 -3.96
C ASN A 111 -7.28 -27.20 -4.11
N ARG A 112 -7.35 -27.84 -5.30
CA ARG A 112 -8.31 -28.91 -5.52
C ARG A 112 -8.04 -30.09 -4.57
N GLY A 113 -9.02 -30.40 -3.73
CA GLY A 113 -8.92 -31.50 -2.75
C GLY A 113 -8.64 -31.03 -1.31
N ASP A 114 -8.49 -29.73 -1.08
CA ASP A 114 -8.40 -29.17 0.27
C ASP A 114 -9.69 -29.50 1.04
N ILE A 115 -9.54 -30.14 2.20
CA ILE A 115 -10.66 -30.51 3.08
C ILE A 115 -10.84 -29.48 4.19
N LEU A 116 -9.73 -28.93 4.70
CA LEU A 116 -9.70 -27.97 5.81
C LEU A 116 -9.21 -26.61 5.32
N TYR A 117 -10.12 -25.73 4.93
CA TYR A 117 -9.79 -24.39 4.47
C TYR A 117 -9.03 -23.56 5.53
N SER A 118 -9.33 -23.79 6.82
CA SER A 118 -8.69 -23.05 7.91
C SER A 118 -7.18 -23.30 8.07
N GLU A 119 -6.66 -24.37 7.46
CA GLU A 119 -5.22 -24.69 7.50
C GLU A 119 -4.44 -24.01 6.37
N ASN A 120 -5.11 -23.76 5.24
CA ASN A 120 -4.45 -23.33 4.01
C ASN A 120 -4.75 -21.85 3.66
N ILE A 121 -5.86 -21.29 4.17
CA ILE A 121 -6.28 -19.93 3.82
C ILE A 121 -5.88 -18.96 4.93
N HIS A 122 -5.09 -17.98 4.55
CA HIS A 122 -4.71 -16.86 5.39
C HIS A 122 -5.47 -15.59 5.00
N GLU A 123 -5.54 -14.64 5.90
CA GLU A 123 -6.16 -13.34 5.69
C GLU A 123 -5.49 -12.58 4.54
N VAL A 124 -6.31 -11.88 3.76
CA VAL A 124 -5.90 -11.02 2.65
C VAL A 124 -6.21 -9.57 2.99
N TYR A 125 -5.26 -8.71 2.79
CA TYR A 125 -5.38 -7.27 2.95
C TYR A 125 -5.03 -6.58 1.64
N THR A 126 -5.83 -5.61 1.22
CA THR A 126 -5.46 -4.71 0.14
C THR A 126 -5.30 -3.30 0.68
N ILE A 127 -4.23 -2.63 0.30
CA ILE A 127 -3.92 -1.25 0.66
C ILE A 127 -3.84 -0.45 -0.64
N LEU A 128 -4.82 0.40 -0.86
CA LEU A 128 -4.91 1.25 -2.04
C LEU A 128 -4.59 2.70 -1.67
N PHE A 129 -3.44 3.19 -2.08
CA PHE A 129 -3.12 4.61 -2.03
C PHE A 129 -3.80 5.33 -3.19
N VAL A 130 -4.63 6.33 -2.88
CA VAL A 130 -5.46 7.03 -3.86
C VAL A 130 -5.08 8.52 -3.90
N ASN A 131 -4.72 9.00 -5.08
CA ASN A 131 -4.52 10.43 -5.31
C ASN A 131 -5.82 11.14 -5.71
N ASP A 132 -6.88 10.91 -4.93
CA ASP A 132 -8.21 11.50 -5.09
C ASP A 132 -8.87 11.65 -3.72
N ILE A 133 -9.98 12.38 -3.67
CA ILE A 133 -10.78 12.58 -2.45
C ILE A 133 -12.15 11.92 -2.66
N ASP A 134 -12.50 11.02 -1.78
CA ASP A 134 -13.88 10.59 -1.63
C ASP A 134 -14.64 11.64 -0.82
N ARG A 135 -15.61 12.32 -1.46
CA ARG A 135 -16.36 13.39 -0.82
C ARG A 135 -17.32 12.91 0.26
N ASP A 136 -17.70 11.64 0.20
CA ASP A 136 -18.60 11.00 1.17
C ASP A 136 -17.82 10.43 2.36
N ASN A 137 -16.49 10.40 2.28
CA ASN A 137 -15.62 9.88 3.31
C ASN A 137 -14.50 10.87 3.64
N LEU A 138 -14.46 11.28 4.89
CA LEU A 138 -13.51 12.28 5.41
C LEU A 138 -12.44 11.64 6.31
N LEU A 139 -12.01 10.42 6.01
CA LEU A 139 -10.94 9.72 6.70
C LEU A 139 -9.67 9.66 5.84
N LEU A 140 -8.51 9.84 6.47
CA LEU A 140 -7.23 9.61 5.80
C LEU A 140 -7.08 8.14 5.36
N ILE A 141 -7.48 7.23 6.24
CA ILE A 141 -7.46 5.79 6.02
C ILE A 141 -8.86 5.26 6.30
N ASP A 142 -9.50 4.68 5.31
CA ASP A 142 -10.79 4.04 5.44
C ASP A 142 -10.67 2.52 5.29
N THR A 143 -11.39 1.77 6.12
CA THR A 143 -11.28 0.32 6.20
C THR A 143 -12.62 -0.35 5.94
N TYR A 144 -12.67 -1.16 4.90
CA TYR A 144 -13.84 -1.93 4.49
C TYR A 144 -13.69 -3.40 4.85
N MET A 145 -14.65 -3.90 5.61
CA MET A 145 -14.73 -5.31 5.99
C MET A 145 -16.20 -5.72 6.20
N PRO A 146 -16.53 -7.01 6.00
CA PRO A 146 -17.89 -7.50 6.21
C PRO A 146 -18.36 -7.31 7.64
N ARG A 147 -19.57 -6.79 7.82
CA ARG A 147 -20.21 -6.58 9.11
C ARG A 147 -21.64 -7.14 9.09
N ASN A 148 -22.15 -7.56 10.24
CA ASN A 148 -23.55 -7.93 10.38
C ASN A 148 -24.44 -6.68 10.57
N GLN A 149 -25.75 -6.88 10.68
CA GLN A 149 -26.73 -5.79 10.90
C GLN A 149 -26.51 -5.02 12.22
N LEU A 150 -25.87 -5.63 13.21
CA LEU A 150 -25.50 -5.00 14.48
C LEU A 150 -24.11 -4.36 14.43
N VAL A 151 -23.55 -4.18 13.25
CA VAL A 151 -22.23 -3.57 12.98
C VAL A 151 -21.04 -4.37 13.55
N HIS A 152 -21.24 -5.61 13.93
CA HIS A 152 -20.15 -6.49 14.36
C HIS A 152 -19.41 -7.03 13.15
N ILE A 153 -18.09 -6.96 13.20
CA ILE A 153 -17.21 -7.54 12.17
C ILE A 153 -17.45 -9.05 12.08
N ARG A 154 -17.46 -9.59 10.87
CA ARG A 154 -17.56 -11.04 10.63
C ARG A 154 -16.44 -11.76 11.39
N LYS A 155 -16.77 -12.77 12.17
CA LYS A 155 -15.76 -13.67 12.75
C LYS A 155 -14.99 -14.38 11.62
N ASN A 156 -13.69 -14.53 11.79
CA ASN A 156 -12.78 -15.13 10.80
C ASN A 156 -12.92 -14.43 9.43
N ASN A 157 -12.86 -13.10 9.44
CA ASN A 157 -12.84 -12.31 8.22
C ASN A 157 -11.55 -12.58 7.44
N LEU A 158 -11.67 -12.95 6.16
CA LEU A 158 -10.53 -13.29 5.31
C LEU A 158 -10.10 -12.14 4.40
N LEU A 159 -10.92 -11.12 4.20
CA LEU A 159 -10.63 -10.03 3.27
C LEU A 159 -10.93 -8.68 3.90
N THR A 160 -9.91 -7.83 3.93
CA THR A 160 -10.02 -6.44 4.40
C THR A 160 -9.41 -5.52 3.37
N HIS A 161 -10.14 -4.46 3.01
CA HIS A 161 -9.66 -3.42 2.11
C HIS A 161 -9.37 -2.14 2.88
N HIS A 162 -8.25 -1.49 2.58
CA HIS A 162 -7.89 -0.18 3.09
C HIS A 162 -7.69 0.80 1.95
N ASN A 163 -8.44 1.90 1.96
CA ASN A 163 -8.21 3.03 1.07
C ASN A 163 -7.48 4.14 1.84
N VAL A 164 -6.38 4.62 1.28
CA VAL A 164 -5.59 5.72 1.84
C VAL A 164 -5.73 6.92 0.90
N TYR A 165 -6.49 7.92 1.31
CA TYR A 165 -6.77 9.11 0.51
C TYR A 165 -5.67 10.15 0.69
N LEU A 166 -4.66 10.12 -0.18
CA LEU A 166 -3.44 10.94 -0.06
C LEU A 166 -3.72 12.43 0.18
N PRO A 167 -4.63 13.11 -0.57
CA PRO A 167 -4.86 14.53 -0.36
C PRO A 167 -5.46 14.87 1.01
N PHE A 168 -6.05 13.90 1.71
CA PHE A 168 -6.64 14.13 3.03
C PHE A 168 -5.59 14.36 4.12
N ILE A 169 -4.32 14.04 3.85
CA ILE A 169 -3.21 14.30 4.78
C ILE A 169 -3.10 15.79 5.15
N ASP A 170 -3.49 16.69 4.24
CA ASP A 170 -3.47 18.12 4.51
C ASP A 170 -4.45 18.54 5.61
N ALA A 171 -5.58 17.85 5.71
CA ALA A 171 -6.52 18.06 6.82
C ALA A 171 -5.93 17.60 8.15
N VAL A 172 -5.26 16.44 8.15
CA VAL A 172 -4.58 15.91 9.33
C VAL A 172 -3.45 16.85 9.79
N VAL A 173 -2.67 17.40 8.85
CA VAL A 173 -1.62 18.37 9.17
C VAL A 173 -2.21 19.66 9.76
N ARG A 174 -3.33 20.16 9.23
CA ARG A 174 -3.99 21.34 9.79
C ARG A 174 -4.49 21.12 11.21
N GLU A 175 -4.94 19.91 11.52
CA GLU A 175 -5.45 19.56 12.86
C GLU A 175 -4.33 19.33 13.87
N LYS A 176 -3.35 18.50 13.53
CA LYS A 176 -2.32 18.03 14.46
C LYS A 176 -1.02 18.85 14.41
N GLY A 177 -0.74 19.50 13.29
CA GLY A 177 0.56 20.07 12.96
C GLY A 177 1.56 19.02 12.48
N LEU A 178 2.46 19.41 11.59
CA LEU A 178 3.42 18.53 10.92
C LEU A 178 4.31 17.73 11.89
N LYS A 179 4.70 18.35 13.01
CA LYS A 179 5.58 17.74 14.03
C LYS A 179 4.91 16.60 14.83
N ASN A 180 3.60 16.53 14.81
CA ASN A 180 2.83 15.57 15.60
C ASN A 180 2.28 14.42 14.74
N LEU A 181 2.69 14.32 13.49
CA LEU A 181 2.31 13.21 12.63
C LEU A 181 2.95 11.91 13.11
N SER A 182 2.19 10.84 13.09
CA SER A 182 2.68 9.48 13.30
C SER A 182 3.61 9.04 12.14
N ARG A 183 4.33 7.93 12.31
CA ARG A 183 5.21 7.38 11.26
C ARG A 183 4.47 7.15 9.95
N ILE A 184 3.28 6.56 10.01
CA ILE A 184 2.48 6.30 8.80
C ILE A 184 1.95 7.59 8.18
N GLU A 185 1.51 8.56 8.97
CA GLU A 185 1.07 9.86 8.47
C GLU A 185 2.24 10.63 7.82
N LEU A 186 3.46 10.54 8.35
CA LEU A 186 4.67 11.10 7.73
C LEU A 186 5.00 10.40 6.40
N ALA A 187 4.85 9.07 6.33
CA ALA A 187 5.02 8.33 5.09
C ALA A 187 4.00 8.79 4.04
N ILE A 188 2.72 8.89 4.41
CA ILE A 188 1.64 9.36 3.53
C ILE A 188 1.90 10.81 3.08
N TYR A 189 2.30 11.69 4.00
CA TYR A 189 2.65 13.07 3.67
C TYR A 189 3.77 13.13 2.63
N THR A 190 4.82 12.34 2.84
CA THR A 190 5.96 12.29 1.93
C THR A 190 5.59 11.69 0.57
N LEU A 191 4.74 10.67 0.53
CA LEU A 191 4.21 10.11 -0.72
C LEU A 191 3.40 11.16 -1.50
N TYR A 192 2.64 12.00 -0.81
CA TYR A 192 1.79 13.00 -1.45
C TYR A 192 2.54 14.26 -1.89
N HIS A 193 3.33 14.85 -1.00
CA HIS A 193 4.02 16.14 -1.23
C HIS A 193 5.46 16.00 -1.72
N GLY A 194 6.06 14.82 -1.60
CA GLY A 194 7.49 14.64 -1.80
C GLY A 194 8.31 15.04 -0.57
N ILE A 195 9.63 15.06 -0.73
CA ILE A 195 10.59 15.42 0.32
C ILE A 195 10.80 16.93 0.29
N THR A 196 10.28 17.61 1.30
CA THR A 196 10.40 19.08 1.49
C THR A 196 11.38 19.41 2.62
N ASP A 197 11.90 20.64 2.65
CA ASP A 197 12.81 21.07 3.71
C ASP A 197 12.17 21.00 5.10
N ASP A 198 10.89 21.28 5.20
CA ASP A 198 10.13 21.22 6.46
C ASP A 198 10.07 19.80 7.03
N ILE A 199 9.92 18.77 6.17
CA ILE A 199 9.91 17.38 6.62
C ILE A 199 11.31 16.89 6.97
N ILE A 200 12.32 17.32 6.21
CA ILE A 200 13.72 16.99 6.50
C ILE A 200 14.09 17.50 7.90
N ALA A 201 13.65 18.72 8.24
CA ALA A 201 13.91 19.32 9.54
C ALA A 201 13.33 18.56 10.73
N LEU A 202 12.36 17.64 10.52
CA LEU A 202 11.83 16.78 11.57
C LEU A 202 12.78 15.66 11.99
N ASN A 203 13.83 15.38 11.22
CA ASN A 203 14.78 14.27 11.44
C ASN A 203 14.08 12.91 11.67
N SER A 204 12.97 12.68 11.00
CA SER A 204 12.21 11.43 11.10
C SER A 204 12.92 10.31 10.33
N GLU A 205 13.00 9.13 10.94
CA GLU A 205 13.57 7.93 10.32
C GLU A 205 12.87 7.59 9.01
N VAL A 206 11.53 7.69 8.95
CA VAL A 206 10.73 7.45 7.73
C VAL A 206 11.18 8.34 6.58
N VAL A 207 11.31 9.64 6.84
CA VAL A 207 11.73 10.64 5.82
C VAL A 207 13.17 10.37 5.39
N THR A 208 14.05 10.05 6.35
CA THR A 208 15.44 9.70 6.08
C THR A 208 15.55 8.49 5.16
N MET A 209 14.84 7.40 5.47
CA MET A 209 14.83 6.18 4.65
C MET A 209 14.30 6.43 3.23
N MET A 210 13.22 7.21 3.09
CA MET A 210 12.68 7.58 1.77
C MET A 210 13.67 8.43 0.97
N LYS A 211 14.32 9.40 1.60
CA LYS A 211 15.32 10.26 0.97
C LYS A 211 16.57 9.48 0.53
N GLU A 212 17.10 8.64 1.40
CA GLU A 212 18.27 7.81 1.10
C GLU A 212 17.98 6.80 -0.01
N LYS A 213 16.81 6.18 -0.01
CA LYS A 213 16.41 5.27 -1.11
C LYS A 213 16.37 5.97 -2.45
N MET A 214 15.86 7.20 -2.48
CA MET A 214 15.81 7.99 -3.73
C MET A 214 17.18 8.48 -4.20
N SER A 215 18.11 8.76 -3.30
CA SER A 215 19.48 9.17 -3.68
C SER A 215 20.31 8.05 -4.31
N TYR A 216 19.95 6.79 -4.09
CA TYR A 216 20.61 5.61 -4.69
C TYR A 216 20.31 5.43 -6.18
N ARG A 217 19.48 6.29 -6.79
CA ARG A 217 19.20 6.32 -8.24
C ARG A 217 20.23 7.13 -9.06
N GLU A 218 21.21 7.70 -8.41
CA GLU A 218 22.34 8.41 -9.04
C GLU A 218 23.53 7.48 -9.26
#